data_4fce40fc9df2c50a0c77cd7410b6c347
#
_entry.id   4fce40fc9df2c50a0c77cd7410b6c347
#
_cell.length_a   1.000
_cell.length_b   1.000
_cell.length_c   1.000
_cell.angle_alpha   90.00
_cell.angle_beta   90.00
_cell.angle_gamma   90.00
#
_symmetry.space_group_name_H-M   'P 1'
#
loop_
_entity.id
_entity.type
_entity.pdbx_description
1 polymer ?
#
loop_
_entity_poly.entity_id
_entity_poly.type
_entity_poly.pdbx_seq_one_letter_code
_entity_poly.pdbx_strand_id
1 'polypeptide(L)'
;MKSTPVGGPERGYDGAKRLAGRKRHILVDTGGLVLAARVHGADLPDREGGRRLLDEGKGLSRMELLWADGAYTGGFREWLWRQLGWRLEVPHHPDRQLWRYGLEEKPRGLQVLPRRWVVERTFAWLGLSRRFSKDYERLPETAEAMIYGAMSRLMLRRLARAV
;
A
#
# COMPACT_ATOMS: atom_id res chain seq x y z
N MET A 1 -7.74 3.88 -0.10
CA MET A 1 -8.57 4.40 -1.19
C MET A 1 -9.01 5.83 -0.88
N LYS A 2 -9.15 6.67 -1.89
CA LYS A 2 -9.61 8.06 -1.74
C LYS A 2 -10.71 8.36 -2.76
N SER A 3 -11.73 9.12 -2.34
CA SER A 3 -12.77 9.61 -3.24
C SER A 3 -12.18 10.60 -4.22
N THR A 4 -12.64 10.54 -5.47
CA THR A 4 -12.19 11.43 -6.56
C THR A 4 -13.34 12.36 -6.91
N PRO A 5 -13.30 13.66 -6.50
CA PRO A 5 -14.32 14.64 -6.88
C PRO A 5 -14.15 15.11 -8.34
N VAL A 6 -12.96 14.95 -8.90
CA VAL A 6 -12.64 15.35 -10.27
C VAL A 6 -12.85 14.14 -11.19
N GLY A 7 -13.49 14.37 -12.35
CA GLY A 7 -13.59 13.37 -13.41
C GLY A 7 -12.22 13.01 -13.97
N GLY A 8 -12.14 11.91 -14.72
CA GLY A 8 -10.88 11.47 -15.35
C GLY A 8 -10.86 9.97 -15.55
N PRO A 9 -9.82 9.45 -16.21
CA PRO A 9 -9.64 8.01 -16.39
C PRO A 9 -9.38 7.29 -15.06
N GLU A 10 -9.50 5.98 -15.06
CA GLU A 10 -9.20 5.14 -13.88
C GLU A 10 -10.03 5.52 -12.63
N ARG A 11 -11.32 5.83 -12.81
CA ARG A 11 -12.27 6.01 -11.71
C ARG A 11 -13.16 4.79 -11.62
N GLY A 12 -13.04 4.03 -10.53
CA GLY A 12 -13.84 2.84 -10.29
C GLY A 12 -14.70 2.93 -9.02
N TYR A 13 -15.56 1.96 -8.82
CA TYR A 13 -16.39 1.82 -7.62
C TYR A 13 -15.97 0.57 -6.84
N ASP A 14 -15.62 0.75 -5.58
CA ASP A 14 -15.35 -0.34 -4.64
C ASP A 14 -16.65 -0.71 -3.92
N GLY A 15 -17.25 -1.83 -4.31
CA GLY A 15 -18.53 -2.28 -3.73
C GLY A 15 -18.43 -2.65 -2.24
N ALA A 16 -17.29 -3.12 -1.77
CA ALA A 16 -17.06 -3.46 -0.36
C ALA A 16 -17.02 -2.21 0.53
N LYS A 17 -16.39 -1.13 0.04
CA LYS A 17 -16.25 0.14 0.75
C LYS A 17 -17.37 1.15 0.38
N ARG A 18 -18.23 0.80 -0.60
CA ARG A 18 -19.29 1.67 -1.13
C ARG A 18 -18.77 3.07 -1.51
N LEU A 19 -17.62 3.12 -2.15
CA LEU A 19 -16.96 4.37 -2.48
C LEU A 19 -16.46 4.37 -3.92
N ALA A 20 -16.81 5.44 -4.67
CA ALA A 20 -16.25 5.69 -5.99
C ALA A 20 -14.96 6.51 -5.88
N GLY A 21 -13.91 6.11 -6.60
CA GLY A 21 -12.63 6.82 -6.56
C GLY A 21 -11.47 5.99 -7.08
N ARG A 22 -10.29 6.23 -6.52
CA ARG A 22 -9.05 5.53 -6.87
C ARG A 22 -8.42 4.88 -5.66
N LYS A 23 -7.75 3.75 -5.89
CA LYS A 23 -6.85 3.09 -4.95
C LYS A 23 -5.43 3.60 -5.17
N ARG A 24 -4.67 3.69 -4.08
CA ARG A 24 -3.24 4.02 -4.08
C ARG A 24 -2.50 2.84 -3.50
N HIS A 25 -1.66 2.22 -4.30
CA HIS A 25 -0.71 1.21 -3.86
C HIS A 25 0.66 1.85 -3.74
N ILE A 26 1.36 1.56 -2.68
CA ILE A 26 2.74 2.02 -2.47
C ILE A 26 3.60 0.85 -2.04
N LEU A 27 4.79 0.79 -2.59
CA LEU A 27 5.88 -0.05 -2.11
C LEU A 27 6.79 0.84 -1.26
N VAL A 28 7.11 0.39 -0.06
CA VAL A 28 7.95 1.16 0.87
C VAL A 28 9.10 0.30 1.37
N ASP A 29 10.22 0.93 1.69
CA ASP A 29 11.31 0.28 2.41
C ASP A 29 10.97 0.06 3.90
N THR A 30 11.87 -0.53 4.65
CA THR A 30 11.72 -0.77 6.10
C THR A 30 11.63 0.52 6.92
N GLY A 31 12.12 1.64 6.39
CA GLY A 31 12.01 2.98 6.96
C GLY A 31 10.70 3.70 6.63
N GLY A 32 9.88 3.12 5.72
CA GLY A 32 8.63 3.70 5.24
C GLY A 32 8.82 4.74 4.12
N LEU A 33 9.98 4.74 3.45
CA LEU A 33 10.21 5.59 2.28
C LEU A 33 9.64 4.92 1.04
N VAL A 34 8.94 5.69 0.20
CA VAL A 34 8.28 5.17 -1.00
C VAL A 34 9.32 4.81 -2.06
N LEU A 35 9.30 3.57 -2.50
CA LEU A 35 10.10 3.02 -3.59
C LEU A 35 9.33 3.05 -4.92
N ALA A 36 8.03 2.74 -4.86
CA ALA A 36 7.13 2.80 -6.01
C ALA A 36 5.71 3.18 -5.55
N ALA A 37 4.96 3.83 -6.44
CA ALA A 37 3.56 4.19 -6.23
C ALA A 37 2.75 3.95 -7.50
N ARG A 38 1.52 3.41 -7.36
CA ARG A 38 0.56 3.22 -8.44
C ARG A 38 -0.83 3.66 -8.00
N VAL A 39 -1.50 4.41 -8.86
CA VAL A 39 -2.88 4.87 -8.68
C VAL A 39 -3.76 4.32 -9.80
N HIS A 40 -4.90 3.75 -9.43
CA HIS A 40 -5.83 3.14 -10.38
C HIS A 40 -7.27 3.18 -9.88
N GLY A 41 -8.22 2.81 -10.72
CA GLY A 41 -9.64 2.74 -10.38
C GLY A 41 -9.93 1.84 -9.16
N ALA A 42 -10.90 2.23 -8.35
CA ALA A 42 -11.23 1.52 -7.12
C ALA A 42 -11.87 0.14 -7.36
N ASP A 43 -12.37 -0.11 -8.56
CA ASP A 43 -12.94 -1.39 -9.02
C ASP A 43 -11.87 -2.47 -9.20
N LEU A 44 -10.61 -2.08 -9.48
CA LEU A 44 -9.54 -3.04 -9.68
C LEU A 44 -9.23 -3.80 -8.38
N PRO A 45 -9.14 -5.16 -8.41
CA PRO A 45 -8.74 -5.94 -7.25
C PRO A 45 -7.34 -5.57 -6.73
N ASP A 46 -7.14 -5.62 -5.42
CA ASP A 46 -5.86 -5.21 -4.79
C ASP A 46 -4.66 -6.03 -5.30
N ARG A 47 -4.85 -7.33 -5.61
CA ARG A 47 -3.80 -8.18 -6.20
C ARG A 47 -3.33 -7.68 -7.56
N GLU A 48 -4.26 -7.21 -8.39
CA GLU A 48 -3.95 -6.67 -9.70
C GLU A 48 -3.27 -5.30 -9.58
N GLY A 49 -3.75 -4.45 -8.69
CA GLY A 49 -3.07 -3.20 -8.36
C GLY A 49 -1.64 -3.42 -7.86
N GLY A 50 -1.44 -4.47 -7.04
CA GLY A 50 -0.10 -4.87 -6.59
C GLY A 50 0.80 -5.35 -7.73
N ARG A 51 0.28 -6.10 -8.70
CA ARG A 51 1.05 -6.51 -9.90
C ARG A 51 1.49 -5.29 -10.70
N ARG A 52 0.57 -4.37 -11.01
CA ARG A 52 0.88 -3.12 -11.73
C ARG A 52 1.94 -2.28 -11.01
N LEU A 53 1.87 -2.20 -9.67
CA LEU A 53 2.87 -1.51 -8.86
C LEU A 53 4.25 -2.16 -8.99
N LEU A 54 4.32 -3.48 -8.94
CA LEU A 54 5.58 -4.23 -8.93
C LEU A 54 6.20 -4.39 -10.32
N ASP A 55 5.43 -4.23 -11.40
CA ASP A 55 5.97 -4.14 -12.74
C ASP A 55 6.93 -2.95 -12.89
N GLU A 56 6.70 -1.86 -12.18
CA GLU A 56 7.64 -0.73 -12.09
C GLU A 56 8.83 -1.03 -11.17
N GLY A 57 8.67 -1.92 -10.20
CA GLY A 57 9.70 -2.32 -9.23
C GLY A 57 10.75 -3.30 -9.78
N LYS A 58 10.69 -3.69 -11.04
CA LYS A 58 11.62 -4.66 -11.66
C LYS A 58 13.11 -4.26 -11.58
N GLY A 59 13.42 -3.00 -11.27
CA GLY A 59 14.80 -2.50 -11.05
C GLY A 59 15.33 -2.66 -9.62
N LEU A 60 14.54 -3.19 -8.67
CA LEU A 60 14.93 -3.31 -7.27
C LEU A 60 15.68 -4.63 -7.00
N SER A 61 16.90 -4.74 -7.50
CA SER A 61 17.72 -5.96 -7.51
C SER A 61 18.05 -6.53 -6.11
N ARG A 62 17.97 -5.73 -5.04
CA ARG A 62 18.26 -6.15 -3.66
C ARG A 62 17.02 -6.57 -2.86
N MET A 63 15.85 -6.57 -3.49
CA MET A 63 14.61 -7.00 -2.83
C MET A 63 14.51 -8.52 -2.81
N GLU A 64 14.29 -9.08 -1.65
CA GLU A 64 14.12 -10.52 -1.43
C GLU A 64 12.80 -10.87 -0.80
N LEU A 65 12.22 -9.94 -0.03
CA LEU A 65 11.07 -10.18 0.81
C LEU A 65 10.09 -9.00 0.77
N LEU A 66 8.82 -9.31 0.53
CA LEU A 66 7.71 -8.37 0.56
C LEU A 66 6.76 -8.72 1.71
N TRP A 67 6.45 -7.74 2.56
CA TRP A 67 5.34 -7.84 3.51
C TRP A 67 4.10 -7.17 2.93
N ALA A 68 2.98 -7.88 2.93
CA ALA A 68 1.70 -7.37 2.46
C ALA A 68 0.55 -7.81 3.37
N ASP A 69 -0.63 -7.23 3.20
CA ASP A 69 -1.81 -7.65 3.94
C ASP A 69 -2.47 -8.91 3.35
N GLY A 70 -3.54 -9.40 4.00
CA GLY A 70 -4.25 -10.61 3.58
C GLY A 70 -4.91 -10.52 2.19
N ALA A 71 -5.07 -9.32 1.62
CA ALA A 71 -5.63 -9.15 0.28
C ALA A 71 -4.69 -9.69 -0.81
N TYR A 72 -3.40 -9.83 -0.52
CA TYR A 72 -2.38 -10.29 -1.46
C TYR A 72 -2.06 -11.79 -1.35
N THR A 73 -2.89 -12.58 -0.68
CA THR A 73 -2.72 -14.05 -0.59
C THR A 73 -3.09 -14.78 -1.88
N GLY A 74 -2.82 -16.09 -1.93
CA GLY A 74 -3.16 -16.96 -3.07
C GLY A 74 -2.22 -16.76 -4.25
N GLY A 75 -2.74 -16.76 -5.47
CA GLY A 75 -1.95 -16.71 -6.71
C GLY A 75 -1.00 -15.52 -6.87
N PHE A 76 -1.12 -14.47 -6.04
CA PHE A 76 -0.18 -13.36 -6.02
C PHE A 76 1.19 -13.77 -5.47
N ARG A 77 1.25 -14.65 -4.46
CA ARG A 77 2.51 -15.17 -3.90
C ARG A 77 3.31 -15.95 -4.95
N GLU A 78 2.63 -16.82 -5.69
CA GLU A 78 3.26 -17.62 -6.74
C GLU A 78 3.72 -16.76 -7.91
N TRP A 79 2.92 -15.80 -8.32
CA TRP A 79 3.27 -14.81 -9.34
C TRP A 79 4.51 -14.01 -8.91
N LEU A 80 4.55 -13.51 -7.68
CA LEU A 80 5.67 -12.73 -7.14
C LEU A 80 6.99 -13.50 -7.19
N TRP A 81 6.94 -14.76 -6.76
CA TRP A 81 8.10 -15.65 -6.79
C TRP A 81 8.56 -15.93 -8.22
N ARG A 82 7.66 -16.26 -9.12
CA ARG A 82 7.99 -16.60 -10.51
C ARG A 82 8.53 -15.41 -11.30
N GLN A 83 7.98 -14.21 -11.09
CA GLN A 83 8.33 -13.02 -11.87
C GLN A 83 9.51 -12.24 -11.31
N LEU A 84 9.65 -12.17 -10.00
CA LEU A 84 10.61 -11.31 -9.33
C LEU A 84 11.59 -12.06 -8.40
N GLY A 85 11.34 -13.33 -8.11
CA GLY A 85 12.13 -14.12 -7.17
C GLY A 85 11.95 -13.69 -5.72
N TRP A 86 10.93 -12.88 -5.40
CA TRP A 86 10.72 -12.36 -4.05
C TRP A 86 9.77 -13.24 -3.24
N ARG A 87 10.05 -13.40 -1.97
CA ARG A 87 9.17 -14.08 -1.02
C ARG A 87 8.08 -13.12 -0.55
N LEU A 88 6.85 -13.62 -0.42
CA LEU A 88 5.74 -12.90 0.19
C LEU A 88 5.49 -13.40 1.60
N GLU A 89 5.53 -12.50 2.56
CA GLU A 89 5.05 -12.73 3.91
C GLU A 89 3.79 -11.87 4.18
N VAL A 90 2.75 -12.52 4.66
CA VAL A 90 1.52 -11.87 5.12
C VAL A 90 1.47 -12.04 6.62
N PRO A 91 1.74 -10.98 7.40
CA PRO A 91 1.65 -11.05 8.86
C PRO A 91 0.22 -11.40 9.27
N HIS A 92 0.03 -12.59 9.80
CA HIS A 92 -1.23 -13.01 10.39
C HIS A 92 -1.25 -12.66 11.88
N HIS A 93 -2.42 -12.31 12.38
CA HIS A 93 -2.65 -12.29 13.81
C HIS A 93 -2.49 -13.75 14.31
N PRO A 94 -1.53 -14.05 15.19
CA PRO A 94 -1.22 -15.44 15.56
C PRO A 94 -2.46 -16.20 16.04
N ASP A 95 -3.35 -15.52 16.73
CA ASP A 95 -4.50 -16.14 17.39
C ASP A 95 -5.80 -16.07 16.57
N ARG A 96 -5.77 -15.44 15.38
CA ARG A 96 -7.01 -15.22 14.60
C ARG A 96 -7.70 -16.52 14.18
N GLN A 97 -6.94 -17.58 13.96
CA GLN A 97 -7.52 -18.89 13.65
C GLN A 97 -7.98 -19.59 14.93
N LEU A 98 -7.20 -19.55 16.01
CA LEU A 98 -7.49 -20.22 17.26
C LEU A 98 -8.78 -19.71 17.90
N TRP A 99 -8.95 -18.40 18.05
CA TRP A 99 -10.21 -17.86 18.59
C TRP A 99 -11.40 -18.00 17.61
N ARG A 100 -11.16 -18.03 16.27
CA ARG A 100 -12.22 -18.26 15.29
C ARG A 100 -12.79 -19.67 15.38
N TYR A 101 -11.99 -20.62 15.79
CA TYR A 101 -12.40 -22.01 16.03
C TYR A 101 -12.71 -22.31 17.51
N GLY A 102 -12.74 -21.29 18.37
CA GLY A 102 -13.04 -21.45 19.79
C GLY A 102 -11.96 -22.15 20.62
N LEU A 103 -10.74 -22.26 20.09
CA LEU A 103 -9.61 -22.89 20.77
C LEU A 103 -8.89 -21.98 21.77
N GLU A 104 -9.02 -20.66 21.59
CA GLU A 104 -8.50 -19.63 22.50
C GLU A 104 -9.45 -18.44 22.60
N GLU A 105 -9.38 -17.69 23.68
CA GLU A 105 -10.12 -16.45 23.83
C GLU A 105 -9.57 -15.37 22.89
N LYS A 106 -10.48 -14.55 22.32
CA LYS A 106 -10.08 -13.42 21.52
C LYS A 106 -9.23 -12.45 22.33
N PRO A 107 -8.00 -12.13 21.87
CA PRO A 107 -7.14 -11.18 22.59
C PRO A 107 -7.84 -9.84 22.79
N ARG A 108 -7.80 -9.30 24.00
CA ARG A 108 -8.35 -7.98 24.32
C ARG A 108 -7.34 -6.90 24.01
N GLY A 109 -7.81 -5.79 23.40
CA GLY A 109 -7.01 -4.60 23.09
C GLY A 109 -6.37 -4.57 21.71
N LEU A 110 -5.61 -3.49 21.46
CA LEU A 110 -4.90 -3.27 20.20
C LEU A 110 -3.66 -4.17 20.13
N GLN A 111 -3.64 -5.06 19.15
CA GLN A 111 -2.45 -5.86 18.86
C GLN A 111 -1.73 -5.30 17.64
N VAL A 112 -0.50 -4.84 17.84
CA VAL A 112 0.36 -4.33 16.77
C VAL A 112 1.04 -5.49 16.07
N LEU A 113 0.66 -5.74 14.81
CA LEU A 113 1.34 -6.73 13.99
C LEU A 113 2.70 -6.19 13.52
N PRO A 114 3.80 -6.93 13.74
CA PRO A 114 5.12 -6.51 13.32
C PRO A 114 5.15 -6.12 11.84
N ARG A 115 5.81 -5.00 11.51
CA ARG A 115 6.08 -4.50 10.15
C ARG A 115 4.86 -4.02 9.33
N ARG A 116 3.64 -4.38 9.68
CA ARG A 116 2.43 -3.91 9.00
C ARG A 116 2.23 -2.39 9.16
N TRP A 117 2.55 -1.85 10.32
CA TRP A 117 2.40 -0.43 10.63
C TRP A 117 3.29 0.50 9.77
N VAL A 118 4.33 -0.04 9.08
CA VAL A 118 5.26 0.76 8.28
C VAL A 118 4.53 1.46 7.13
N VAL A 119 3.73 0.73 6.36
CA VAL A 119 2.95 1.29 5.26
C VAL A 119 1.84 2.22 5.76
N GLU A 120 1.20 1.87 6.88
CA GLU A 120 0.18 2.71 7.52
C GLU A 120 0.79 4.06 7.96
N ARG A 121 1.97 4.03 8.56
CA ARG A 121 2.75 5.23 8.91
C ARG A 121 3.07 6.09 7.71
N THR A 122 3.46 5.48 6.60
CA THR A 122 3.75 6.20 5.36
C THR A 122 2.51 6.89 4.82
N PHE A 123 1.35 6.22 4.81
CA PHE A 123 0.09 6.87 4.46
C PHE A 123 -0.28 8.02 5.42
N ALA A 124 0.02 7.89 6.72
CA ALA A 124 -0.16 8.96 7.68
C ALA A 124 0.73 10.18 7.35
N TRP A 125 2.00 9.98 7.00
CA TRP A 125 2.90 11.07 6.58
C TRP A 125 2.39 11.76 5.30
N LEU A 126 1.95 11.01 4.31
CA LEU A 126 1.33 11.57 3.11
C LEU A 126 0.06 12.37 3.47
N GLY A 127 -0.74 11.86 4.41
CA GLY A 127 -1.97 12.49 4.89
C GLY A 127 -1.79 13.85 5.58
N LEU A 128 -0.58 14.18 6.05
CA LEU A 128 -0.25 15.51 6.58
C LEU A 128 -0.30 16.62 5.51
N SER A 129 -0.25 16.26 4.25
CA SER A 129 -0.46 17.19 3.14
C SER A 129 -1.94 17.23 2.77
N ARG A 130 -2.56 18.43 2.78
CA ARG A 130 -3.97 18.64 2.39
C ARG A 130 -4.31 18.03 1.04
N ARG A 131 -3.37 18.00 0.10
CA ARG A 131 -3.54 17.45 -1.24
C ARG A 131 -3.90 15.96 -1.24
N PHE A 132 -3.59 15.23 -0.16
CA PHE A 132 -3.89 13.80 -0.04
C PHE A 132 -5.16 13.51 0.76
N SER A 133 -5.91 14.51 1.22
CA SER A 133 -7.20 14.30 1.90
C SER A 133 -8.21 13.59 1.00
N LYS A 134 -8.23 13.99 -0.29
CA LYS A 134 -8.97 13.35 -1.39
C LYS A 134 -8.04 13.11 -2.57
N ASP A 135 -8.56 12.56 -3.65
CA ASP A 135 -7.85 12.52 -4.93
C ASP A 135 -8.35 13.67 -5.82
N TYR A 136 -7.56 14.73 -5.89
CA TYR A 136 -7.86 15.95 -6.64
C TYR A 136 -7.29 15.92 -8.05
N GLU A 137 -6.54 14.89 -8.40
CA GLU A 137 -5.85 14.83 -9.69
C GLU A 137 -6.78 14.23 -10.76
N ARG A 138 -6.74 14.81 -11.96
CA ARG A 138 -7.49 14.27 -13.10
C ARG A 138 -6.87 12.97 -13.61
N LEU A 139 -5.54 12.91 -13.66
CA LEU A 139 -4.79 11.76 -14.17
C LEU A 139 -4.16 10.95 -13.01
N PRO A 140 -4.16 9.62 -13.07
CA PRO A 140 -3.48 8.77 -12.10
C PRO A 140 -1.99 9.10 -11.96
N GLU A 141 -1.31 9.33 -13.08
CA GLU A 141 0.12 9.65 -13.14
C GLU A 141 0.46 10.94 -12.37
N THR A 142 -0.43 11.93 -12.43
CA THR A 142 -0.26 13.16 -11.64
C THR A 142 -0.41 12.87 -10.15
N ALA A 143 -1.35 11.99 -9.77
CA ALA A 143 -1.51 11.58 -8.38
C ALA A 143 -0.29 10.80 -7.87
N GLU A 144 0.33 9.96 -8.72
CA GLU A 144 1.59 9.25 -8.44
C GLU A 144 2.75 10.24 -8.28
N ALA A 145 2.90 11.18 -9.20
CA ALA A 145 3.93 12.23 -9.12
C ALA A 145 3.81 13.05 -7.82
N MET A 146 2.59 13.35 -7.38
CA MET A 146 2.37 14.04 -6.10
C MET A 146 2.81 13.21 -4.90
N ILE A 147 2.65 11.87 -4.93
CA ILE A 147 3.16 10.97 -3.88
C ILE A 147 4.69 11.06 -3.82
N TYR A 148 5.36 10.97 -4.96
CA TYR A 148 6.82 11.10 -5.03
C TYR A 148 7.29 12.48 -4.55
N GLY A 149 6.64 13.58 -4.96
CA GLY A 149 6.96 14.92 -4.51
C GLY A 149 6.83 15.12 -2.99
N ALA A 150 5.76 14.59 -2.39
CA ALA A 150 5.57 14.63 -0.95
C ALA A 150 6.62 13.80 -0.20
N MET A 151 6.99 12.64 -0.74
CA MET A 151 8.02 11.79 -0.16
C MET A 151 9.41 12.43 -0.28
N SER A 152 9.76 13.01 -1.43
CA SER A 152 11.00 13.75 -1.62
C SER A 152 11.15 14.90 -0.62
N ARG A 153 10.07 15.66 -0.39
CA ARG A 153 10.05 16.71 0.65
C ARG A 153 10.33 16.14 2.04
N LEU A 154 9.74 14.98 2.38
CA LEU A 154 9.98 14.32 3.66
C LEU A 154 11.45 13.90 3.80
N MET A 155 12.01 13.30 2.75
CA MET A 155 13.40 12.83 2.71
C MET A 155 14.39 14.00 2.86
N LEU A 156 14.19 15.08 2.12
CA LEU A 156 15.01 16.30 2.21
C LEU A 156 14.97 16.91 3.61
N ARG A 157 13.79 16.95 4.25
CA ARG A 157 13.69 17.43 5.64
C ARG A 157 14.42 16.54 6.64
N ARG A 158 14.48 15.24 6.41
CA ARG A 158 15.25 14.32 7.27
C ARG A 158 16.74 14.52 7.09
N LEU A 159 17.20 14.63 5.84
CA LEU A 159 18.60 14.91 5.52
C LEU A 159 19.06 16.24 6.15
N ALA A 160 18.26 17.31 6.01
CA ALA A 160 18.59 18.61 6.59
C ALA A 160 18.62 18.64 8.14
N ARG A 161 18.05 17.63 8.81
CA ARG A 161 18.10 17.50 10.27
C ARG A 161 19.20 16.55 10.76
N ALA A 162 19.80 15.79 9.87
CA ALA A 162 20.88 14.86 10.19
C ALA A 162 22.26 15.52 10.08
N VAL A 163 22.33 16.74 9.56
CA VAL A 163 23.49 17.64 9.55
C VAL A 163 23.40 18.60 10.74
#